data_6282f6cea3e0bdbb5d65f2e791424a0a
#
_entry.id   6282f6cea3e0bdbb5d65f2e791424a0a
#
_cell.length_a   1.000
_cell.length_b   1.000
_cell.length_c   1.000
_cell.angle_alpha   90.00
_cell.angle_beta   90.00
_cell.angle_gamma   90.00
#
_symmetry.space_group_name_H-M   'P 1'
#
loop_
_entity.id
_entity.type
_entity.pdbx_description
1 polymer ?
#
loop_
_entity_poly.entity_id
_entity_poly.type
_entity_poly.pdbx_seq_one_letter_code
_entity_poly.pdbx_strand_id
1 'polypeptide(L)'
;MTNRNIVETFGCRLNTFESEVIKAHLPNSPDKQRIVFNTCAVTAEAERQARQAIRKARRNNPKAEIIVTGWAAQLAPKKFETMPEVDRVLGNEEKLMPHIWNEDAGQQTIVSDIMSVNEVAPQLVAGFENRVRAFVQVQQGCDHRCTFCIIPFARGNSRSIPIGRLV
;
A
#
# COMPACT_ATOMS: atom_id res chain seq x y z
N MET A 1 3.79 -8.16 -23.82
CA MET A 1 4.82 -7.73 -22.86
C MET A 1 4.40 -8.19 -21.47
N THR A 2 5.13 -9.11 -20.87
CA THR A 2 4.79 -9.64 -19.55
C THR A 2 5.10 -8.58 -18.50
N ASN A 3 4.07 -8.15 -17.76
CA ASN A 3 4.24 -7.28 -16.61
C ASN A 3 5.10 -8.02 -15.55
N ARG A 4 6.30 -7.51 -15.26
CA ARG A 4 7.22 -8.09 -14.27
C ARG A 4 6.97 -7.60 -12.85
N ASN A 5 6.06 -6.65 -12.66
CA ASN A 5 5.74 -6.11 -11.35
C ASN A 5 4.91 -7.10 -10.53
N ILE A 6 5.21 -7.19 -9.25
CA ILE A 6 4.52 -8.07 -8.30
C ILE A 6 3.98 -7.21 -7.17
N VAL A 7 2.72 -7.42 -6.81
CA VAL A 7 2.11 -6.79 -5.63
C VAL A 7 1.67 -7.89 -4.68
N GLU A 8 2.34 -8.00 -3.55
CA GLU A 8 1.98 -8.92 -2.46
C GLU A 8 1.13 -8.21 -1.41
N THR A 9 -0.03 -8.79 -1.11
CA THR A 9 -1.03 -8.19 -0.22
C THR A 9 -1.11 -8.94 1.10
N PHE A 10 -0.94 -8.22 2.19
CA PHE A 10 -1.15 -8.72 3.55
C PHE A 10 -2.34 -8.02 4.18
N GLY A 11 -3.24 -8.79 4.80
CA GLY A 11 -4.34 -8.23 5.57
C GLY A 11 -5.73 -8.46 4.97
N CYS A 12 -6.57 -7.42 4.96
CA CYS A 12 -8.00 -7.52 4.70
C CYS A 12 -8.40 -7.17 3.25
N ARG A 13 -9.72 -7.20 2.99
CA ARG A 13 -10.32 -6.85 1.69
C ARG A 13 -9.97 -5.45 1.22
N LEU A 14 -9.79 -4.50 2.14
CA LEU A 14 -9.41 -3.14 1.80
C LEU A 14 -7.98 -3.09 1.26
N ASN A 15 -7.04 -3.83 1.87
CA ASN A 15 -5.69 -3.94 1.32
C ASN A 15 -5.71 -4.61 -0.06
N THR A 16 -6.62 -5.57 -0.28
CA THR A 16 -6.79 -6.17 -1.61
C THR A 16 -7.24 -5.14 -2.64
N PHE A 17 -8.25 -4.32 -2.31
CA PHE A 17 -8.69 -3.23 -3.18
C PHE A 17 -7.53 -2.26 -3.50
N GLU A 18 -6.81 -1.80 -2.49
CA GLU A 18 -5.68 -0.90 -2.65
C GLU A 18 -4.55 -1.51 -3.49
N SER A 19 -4.34 -2.83 -3.39
CA SER A 19 -3.35 -3.52 -4.21
C SER A 19 -3.72 -3.54 -5.70
N GLU A 20 -5.01 -3.60 -6.05
CA GLU A 20 -5.44 -3.45 -7.44
C GLU A 20 -5.23 -2.00 -7.95
N VAL A 21 -5.47 -1.01 -7.09
CA VAL A 21 -5.13 0.40 -7.40
C VAL A 21 -3.62 0.55 -7.66
N ILE A 22 -2.78 -0.01 -6.80
CA ILE A 22 -1.33 0.00 -6.96
C ILE A 22 -0.92 -0.65 -8.28
N LYS A 23 -1.47 -1.82 -8.62
CA LYS A 23 -1.20 -2.50 -9.89
C LYS A 23 -1.53 -1.62 -11.10
N ALA A 24 -2.65 -0.89 -11.03
CA ALA A 24 -3.06 0.01 -12.10
C ALA A 24 -2.12 1.22 -12.26
N HIS A 25 -1.50 1.68 -11.18
CA HIS A 25 -0.57 2.82 -11.19
C HIS A 25 0.87 2.43 -11.50
N LEU A 26 1.27 1.16 -11.30
CA LEU A 26 2.64 0.72 -11.54
C LEU A 26 2.99 0.82 -13.02
N PRO A 27 4.04 1.58 -13.37
CA PRO A 27 4.46 1.69 -14.76
C PRO A 27 5.01 0.36 -15.28
N ASN A 28 4.66 0.03 -16.49
CA ASN A 28 5.13 -1.18 -17.15
C ASN A 28 6.52 -0.93 -17.77
N SER A 29 7.56 -1.04 -16.96
CA SER A 29 8.94 -0.82 -17.39
C SER A 29 9.62 -2.16 -17.69
N PRO A 30 10.13 -2.38 -18.91
CA PRO A 30 10.77 -3.65 -19.29
C PRO A 30 12.09 -3.88 -18.52
N ASP A 31 12.77 -2.81 -18.15
CA ASP A 31 14.10 -2.85 -17.56
C ASP A 31 14.10 -2.84 -16.03
N LYS A 32 12.97 -2.50 -15.40
CA LYS A 32 12.87 -2.36 -13.94
C LYS A 32 11.71 -3.19 -13.39
N GLN A 33 12.04 -4.25 -12.65
CA GLN A 33 11.07 -5.03 -11.89
C GLN A 33 10.79 -4.34 -10.56
N ARG A 34 9.51 -4.18 -10.19
CA ARG A 34 9.10 -3.71 -8.88
C ARG A 34 8.34 -4.79 -8.12
N ILE A 35 8.66 -4.95 -6.83
CA ILE A 35 7.95 -5.85 -5.93
C ILE A 35 7.41 -5.00 -4.78
N VAL A 36 6.09 -4.87 -4.73
CA VAL A 36 5.40 -4.02 -3.76
C VAL A 36 4.76 -4.90 -2.67
N PHE A 37 5.04 -4.58 -1.42
CA PHE A 37 4.45 -5.22 -0.25
C PHE A 37 3.42 -4.29 0.38
N ASN A 38 2.12 -4.55 0.18
CA ASN A 38 1.05 -3.82 0.84
C ASN A 38 0.75 -4.49 2.19
N THR A 39 1.32 -3.93 3.25
CA THR A 39 1.40 -4.53 4.58
C THR A 39 0.19 -4.22 5.47
N CYS A 40 -0.01 -5.06 6.48
CA CYS A 40 -1.02 -4.89 7.52
C CYS A 40 -0.38 -4.86 8.91
N ALA A 41 -0.95 -4.09 9.82
CA ALA A 41 -0.49 -3.97 11.21
C ALA A 41 -1.55 -4.42 12.24
N VAL A 42 -2.63 -5.06 11.80
CA VAL A 42 -3.69 -5.52 12.72
C VAL A 42 -3.21 -6.66 13.60
N THR A 43 -2.28 -7.49 13.11
CA THR A 43 -1.70 -8.59 13.88
C THR A 43 -0.18 -8.59 13.76
N ALA A 44 0.50 -8.93 14.85
CA ALA A 44 1.95 -9.10 14.87
C ALA A 44 2.41 -10.20 13.88
N GLU A 45 1.58 -11.22 13.69
CA GLU A 45 1.85 -12.29 12.74
C GLU A 45 1.89 -11.79 11.30
N ALA A 46 0.94 -10.93 10.89
CA ALA A 46 0.95 -10.35 9.55
C ALA A 46 2.21 -9.50 9.30
N GLU A 47 2.66 -8.73 10.29
CA GLU A 47 3.92 -7.96 10.19
C GLU A 47 5.13 -8.89 10.09
N ARG A 48 5.17 -9.98 10.86
CA ARG A 48 6.24 -10.98 10.80
C ARG A 48 6.32 -11.65 9.43
N GLN A 49 5.18 -12.07 8.89
CA GLN A 49 5.08 -12.69 7.56
C GLN A 49 5.54 -11.71 6.46
N ALA A 50 5.11 -10.46 6.52
CA ALA A 50 5.54 -9.43 5.57
C ALA A 50 7.07 -9.28 5.56
N ARG A 51 7.72 -9.18 6.73
CA ARG A 51 9.19 -9.07 6.80
C ARG A 51 9.90 -10.32 6.26
N GLN A 52 9.35 -11.51 6.50
CA GLN A 52 9.93 -12.74 5.92
C GLN A 52 9.79 -12.77 4.40
N ALA A 53 8.63 -12.36 3.87
CA ALA A 53 8.39 -12.28 2.43
C ALA A 53 9.32 -11.26 1.76
N ILE A 54 9.53 -10.09 2.36
CA ILE A 54 10.47 -9.06 1.88
C ILE A 54 11.88 -9.63 1.76
N ARG A 55 12.40 -10.31 2.80
CA ARG A 55 13.73 -10.94 2.78
C ARG A 55 13.84 -12.03 1.73
N LYS A 56 12.78 -12.83 1.56
CA LYS A 56 12.72 -13.86 0.52
C LYS A 56 12.73 -13.25 -0.88
N ALA A 57 11.94 -12.19 -1.09
CA ALA A 57 11.87 -11.49 -2.37
C ALA A 57 13.22 -10.91 -2.78
N ARG A 58 13.96 -10.26 -1.86
CA ARG A 58 15.31 -9.73 -2.14
C ARG A 58 16.28 -10.83 -2.52
N ARG A 59 16.27 -11.97 -1.82
CA ARG A 59 17.14 -13.11 -2.17
C ARG A 59 16.85 -13.67 -3.57
N ASN A 60 15.57 -13.75 -3.91
CA ASN A 60 15.15 -14.33 -5.21
C ASN A 60 15.27 -13.32 -6.36
N ASN A 61 15.21 -12.03 -6.07
CA ASN A 61 15.23 -10.95 -7.07
C ASN A 61 16.20 -9.84 -6.62
N PRO A 62 17.52 -10.05 -6.70
CA PRO A 62 18.51 -9.10 -6.15
C PRO A 62 18.47 -7.71 -6.78
N LYS A 63 18.01 -7.60 -8.03
CA LYS A 63 17.97 -6.35 -8.81
C LYS A 63 16.58 -5.68 -8.81
N ALA A 64 15.56 -6.31 -8.23
CA ALA A 64 14.22 -5.72 -8.18
C ALA A 64 14.18 -4.55 -7.20
N GLU A 65 13.39 -3.52 -7.51
CA GLU A 65 13.04 -2.46 -6.57
C GLU A 65 11.98 -2.98 -5.59
N ILE A 66 12.31 -3.07 -4.31
CA ILE A 66 11.41 -3.52 -3.26
C ILE A 66 10.80 -2.31 -2.56
N ILE A 67 9.48 -2.18 -2.66
CA ILE A 67 8.71 -1.09 -2.12
C ILE A 67 7.78 -1.63 -1.04
N VAL A 68 7.81 -1.02 0.15
CA VAL A 68 6.93 -1.40 1.26
C VAL A 68 5.93 -0.29 1.53
N THR A 69 4.66 -0.64 1.64
CA THR A 69 3.57 0.28 1.93
C THR A 69 2.53 -0.38 2.83
N GLY A 70 1.45 0.33 3.09
CA GLY A 70 0.34 -0.17 3.89
C GLY A 70 0.42 0.21 5.36
N TRP A 71 -0.40 -0.43 6.19
CA TRP A 71 -0.60 -0.02 7.58
C TRP A 71 0.67 -0.12 8.44
N ALA A 72 1.45 -1.18 8.27
CA ALA A 72 2.67 -1.33 9.04
C ALA A 72 3.73 -0.29 8.63
N ALA A 73 3.82 0.05 7.35
CA ALA A 73 4.69 1.10 6.85
C ALA A 73 4.27 2.49 7.34
N GLN A 74 2.96 2.78 7.37
CA GLN A 74 2.41 4.03 7.90
C GLN A 74 2.72 4.22 9.38
N LEU A 75 2.56 3.17 10.18
CA LEU A 75 2.70 3.25 11.64
C LEU A 75 4.16 3.25 12.11
N ALA A 76 5.02 2.54 11.41
CA ALA A 76 6.40 2.36 11.81
C ALA A 76 7.34 2.34 10.59
N PRO A 77 7.42 3.45 9.82
CA PRO A 77 8.21 3.51 8.60
C PRO A 77 9.68 3.19 8.84
N LYS A 78 10.25 3.65 9.95
CA LYS A 78 11.65 3.39 10.33
C LYS A 78 12.01 1.91 10.43
N LYS A 79 11.05 1.04 10.81
CA LYS A 79 11.30 -0.41 10.88
C LYS A 79 11.59 -1.03 9.50
N PHE A 80 11.02 -0.47 8.45
CA PHE A 80 11.22 -0.93 7.08
C PHE A 80 12.35 -0.17 6.40
N GLU A 81 12.51 1.11 6.67
CA GLU A 81 13.61 1.93 6.18
C GLU A 81 14.99 1.39 6.58
N THR A 82 15.10 0.83 7.78
CA THR A 82 16.35 0.22 8.27
C THR A 82 16.63 -1.19 7.72
N MET A 83 15.68 -1.76 6.96
CA MET A 83 15.87 -3.08 6.35
C MET A 83 16.72 -2.93 5.06
N PRO A 84 17.89 -3.61 4.95
CA PRO A 84 18.73 -3.54 3.74
C PRO A 84 18.07 -4.13 2.50
N GLU A 85 16.99 -4.87 2.69
CA GLU A 85 16.21 -5.46 1.60
C GLU A 85 15.21 -4.48 0.96
N VAL A 86 14.91 -3.35 1.61
CA VAL A 86 13.87 -2.39 1.21
C VAL A 86 14.51 -1.19 0.53
N ASP A 87 14.04 -0.83 -0.66
CA ASP A 87 14.51 0.33 -1.40
C ASP A 87 13.65 1.57 -1.13
N ARG A 88 12.32 1.38 -0.95
CA ARG A 88 11.40 2.50 -0.69
C ARG A 88 10.33 2.12 0.32
N VAL A 89 9.92 3.13 1.10
CA VAL A 89 8.77 3.03 2.03
C VAL A 89 7.77 4.12 1.68
N LEU A 90 6.53 3.72 1.43
CA LEU A 90 5.42 4.62 1.09
C LEU A 90 4.31 4.54 2.14
N GLY A 91 3.73 5.69 2.49
CA GLY A 91 2.58 5.76 3.37
C GLY A 91 1.28 5.29 2.72
N ASN A 92 0.22 5.33 3.50
CA ASN A 92 -1.11 4.88 3.06
C ASN A 92 -1.77 5.82 2.06
N GLU A 93 -1.47 7.11 2.11
CA GLU A 93 -1.97 8.08 1.15
C GLU A 93 -1.15 8.04 -0.14
N GLU A 94 0.16 8.05 -0.01
CA GLU A 94 1.12 8.11 -1.11
C GLU A 94 0.97 6.93 -2.08
N LYS A 95 0.67 5.73 -1.58
CA LYS A 95 0.48 4.55 -2.42
C LYS A 95 -0.68 4.66 -3.41
N LEU A 96 -1.64 5.57 -3.15
CA LEU A 96 -2.81 5.80 -3.99
C LEU A 96 -2.57 6.91 -5.03
N MET A 97 -1.43 7.60 -5.00
CA MET A 97 -1.09 8.70 -5.89
C MET A 97 -0.31 8.19 -7.13
N PRO A 98 -0.85 8.33 -8.36
CA PRO A 98 -0.21 7.79 -9.57
C PRO A 98 1.21 8.32 -9.81
N HIS A 99 1.48 9.60 -9.51
CA HIS A 99 2.78 10.22 -9.76
C HIS A 99 3.91 9.60 -8.93
N ILE A 100 3.63 9.13 -7.72
CA ILE A 100 4.62 8.50 -6.82
C ILE A 100 5.25 7.26 -7.46
N TRP A 101 4.51 6.56 -8.30
CA TRP A 101 4.98 5.33 -8.96
C TRP A 101 5.84 5.61 -10.20
N ASN A 102 5.73 6.81 -10.77
CA ASN A 102 6.46 7.25 -11.95
C ASN A 102 7.78 7.96 -11.63
N GLU A 103 7.95 8.42 -10.40
CA GLU A 103 9.18 9.09 -9.98
C GLU A 103 10.31 8.08 -9.78
N ASP A 104 11.45 8.35 -10.39
CA ASP A 104 12.69 7.66 -10.05
C ASP A 104 13.10 8.05 -8.63
N ALA A 105 13.43 7.05 -7.83
CA ALA A 105 13.54 7.13 -6.39
C ALA A 105 14.63 8.11 -5.90
N GLY A 106 14.32 9.40 -5.91
CA GLY A 106 15.12 10.40 -5.20
C GLY A 106 14.92 10.37 -3.69
N GLN A 107 13.77 9.92 -3.23
CA GLN A 107 13.42 9.88 -1.81
C GLN A 107 13.03 8.46 -1.37
N GLN A 108 13.81 7.89 -0.46
CA GLN A 108 13.67 6.51 -0.01
C GLN A 108 12.41 6.27 0.84
N THR A 109 12.01 7.25 1.64
CA THR A 109 10.83 7.16 2.52
C THR A 109 9.93 8.37 2.30
N ILE A 110 8.67 8.12 1.90
CA ILE A 110 7.62 9.13 1.71
C ILE A 110 6.40 8.67 2.49
N VAL A 111 6.25 9.19 3.70
CA VAL A 111 5.16 8.87 4.62
C VAL A 111 4.69 10.14 5.29
N SER A 112 3.55 10.66 4.84
CA SER A 112 2.92 11.86 5.40
C SER A 112 2.15 11.54 6.69
N ASP A 113 1.83 12.59 7.45
CA ASP A 113 0.92 12.44 8.59
C ASP A 113 -0.48 12.12 8.11
N ILE A 114 -0.90 10.88 8.32
CA ILE A 114 -2.20 10.37 7.90
C ILE A 114 -3.38 11.12 8.56
N MET A 115 -3.13 11.79 9.71
CA MET A 115 -4.16 12.56 10.41
C MET A 115 -4.47 13.89 9.72
N SER A 116 -3.54 14.40 8.91
CA SER A 116 -3.73 15.63 8.14
C SER A 116 -4.53 15.43 6.85
N VAL A 117 -4.76 14.18 6.44
CA VAL A 117 -5.48 13.86 5.20
C VAL A 117 -6.98 14.05 5.38
N ASN A 118 -7.58 14.96 4.60
CA ASN A 118 -9.00 15.33 4.71
C ASN A 118 -9.88 14.76 3.61
N GLU A 119 -9.29 14.33 2.49
CA GLU A 119 -10.04 13.80 1.34
C GLU A 119 -9.59 12.39 0.98
N VAL A 120 -10.49 11.63 0.38
CA VAL A 120 -10.18 10.35 -0.26
C VAL A 120 -10.23 10.56 -1.77
N ALA A 121 -9.12 10.36 -2.45
CA ALA A 121 -9.12 10.34 -3.90
C ALA A 121 -9.99 9.15 -4.39
N PRO A 122 -10.97 9.39 -5.28
CA PRO A 122 -11.76 8.30 -5.84
C PRO A 122 -10.82 7.39 -6.63
N GLN A 123 -10.85 6.11 -6.31
CA GLN A 123 -10.06 5.10 -6.98
C GLN A 123 -10.98 4.20 -7.78
N LEU A 124 -10.83 4.24 -9.10
CA LEU A 124 -11.54 3.32 -10.00
C LEU A 124 -10.64 2.11 -10.27
N VAL A 125 -11.14 0.94 -9.91
CA VAL A 125 -10.49 -0.33 -10.21
C VAL A 125 -11.24 -1.01 -11.35
N ALA A 126 -10.55 -1.26 -12.46
CA ALA A 126 -11.15 -1.84 -13.66
C ALA A 126 -11.62 -3.30 -13.46
N GLY A 127 -11.11 -3.96 -12.43
CA GLY A 127 -11.47 -5.34 -12.11
C GLY A 127 -10.65 -5.91 -10.97
N PHE A 128 -11.01 -7.10 -10.54
CA PHE A 128 -10.28 -7.87 -9.53
C PHE A 128 -9.88 -9.21 -10.15
N GLU A 129 -8.59 -9.44 -10.30
CA GLU A 129 -8.08 -10.71 -10.84
C GLU A 129 -8.58 -11.91 -10.01
N ASN A 130 -9.14 -12.91 -10.71
CA ASN A 130 -9.63 -14.16 -10.13
C ASN A 130 -10.72 -14.00 -9.05
N ARG A 131 -11.52 -12.93 -9.06
CA ARG A 131 -12.60 -12.72 -8.11
C ARG A 131 -13.93 -12.46 -8.80
N VAL A 132 -14.99 -13.08 -8.25
CA VAL A 132 -16.38 -12.91 -8.69
C VAL A 132 -17.02 -11.65 -8.08
N ARG A 133 -16.38 -11.05 -7.05
CA ARG A 133 -16.92 -9.90 -6.32
C ARG A 133 -16.04 -8.68 -6.51
N ALA A 134 -16.63 -7.56 -6.90
CA ALA A 134 -16.00 -6.26 -6.89
C ALA A 134 -16.06 -5.66 -5.46
N PHE A 135 -15.00 -4.96 -5.07
CA PHE A 135 -14.97 -4.16 -3.86
C PHE A 135 -15.05 -2.67 -4.24
N VAL A 136 -15.94 -1.95 -3.60
CA VAL A 136 -16.06 -0.49 -3.76
C VAL A 136 -15.73 0.14 -2.43
N GLN A 137 -14.76 1.03 -2.41
CA GLN A 137 -14.42 1.78 -1.21
C GLN A 137 -15.35 2.98 -1.09
N VAL A 138 -16.17 3.01 -0.07
CA VAL A 138 -17.11 4.11 0.21
C VAL A 138 -16.65 5.02 1.34
N GLN A 139 -15.77 4.50 2.22
CA GLN A 139 -15.25 5.21 3.39
C GLN A 139 -13.85 4.73 3.73
N GLN A 140 -13.03 5.61 4.29
CA GLN A 140 -11.71 5.32 4.84
C GLN A 140 -11.54 6.00 6.21
N GLY A 141 -10.70 5.42 7.09
CA GLY A 141 -10.42 5.96 8.40
C GLY A 141 -11.52 5.71 9.43
N CYS A 142 -11.36 6.28 10.63
CA CYS A 142 -12.33 6.16 11.72
C CYS A 142 -12.12 7.28 12.75
N ASP A 143 -13.20 7.92 13.19
CA ASP A 143 -13.16 8.99 14.19
C ASP A 143 -13.17 8.47 15.63
N HIS A 144 -13.55 7.19 15.82
CA HIS A 144 -13.49 6.57 17.14
C HIS A 144 -12.05 6.31 17.59
N ARG A 145 -11.80 6.48 18.89
CA ARG A 145 -10.49 6.28 19.52
C ARG A 145 -10.55 5.15 20.56
N CYS A 146 -11.02 3.97 20.11
CA CYS A 146 -11.06 2.79 20.96
C CYS A 146 -9.64 2.43 21.43
N THR A 147 -9.47 2.07 22.69
CA THR A 147 -8.15 1.90 23.34
C THR A 147 -7.26 0.83 22.70
N PHE A 148 -7.86 -0.16 22.04
CA PHE A 148 -7.16 -1.27 21.39
C PHE A 148 -7.05 -1.12 19.87
N CYS A 149 -7.63 -0.05 19.28
CA CYS A 149 -7.81 0.03 17.83
C CYS A 149 -6.71 0.85 17.16
N ILE A 150 -6.04 0.23 16.19
CA ILE A 150 -4.97 0.84 15.42
C ILE A 150 -5.48 1.60 14.17
N ILE A 151 -6.75 1.43 13.78
CA ILE A 151 -7.29 1.96 12.52
C ILE A 151 -7.11 3.47 12.37
N PRO A 152 -7.44 4.32 13.36
CA PRO A 152 -7.26 5.76 13.22
C PRO A 152 -5.82 6.18 12.92
N PHE A 153 -4.87 5.51 13.57
CA PHE A 153 -3.44 5.80 13.42
C PHE A 153 -2.86 5.32 12.09
N ALA A 154 -3.44 4.26 11.52
CA ALA A 154 -3.00 3.72 10.24
C ALA A 154 -3.70 4.38 9.04
N ARG A 155 -4.93 4.86 9.20
CA ARG A 155 -5.78 5.36 8.10
C ARG A 155 -6.30 6.76 8.29
N GLY A 156 -6.06 7.39 9.43
CA GLY A 156 -6.52 8.74 9.74
C GLY A 156 -7.98 8.80 10.17
N ASN A 157 -8.52 10.01 10.16
CA ASN A 157 -9.92 10.31 10.47
C ASN A 157 -10.87 9.73 9.42
N SER A 158 -12.16 9.60 9.78
CA SER A 158 -13.19 9.10 8.88
C SER A 158 -13.39 10.04 7.69
N ARG A 159 -13.30 9.49 6.49
CA ARG A 159 -13.51 10.21 5.23
C ARG A 159 -14.37 9.36 4.30
N SER A 160 -15.49 9.92 3.86
CA SER A 160 -16.42 9.26 2.95
C SER A 160 -16.26 9.79 1.53
N ILE A 161 -16.46 8.92 0.55
CA ILE A 161 -16.48 9.29 -0.86
C ILE A 161 -17.90 9.72 -1.21
N PRO A 162 -18.11 10.95 -1.74
CA PRO A 162 -19.43 11.39 -2.21
C PRO A 162 -19.98 10.44 -3.29
N ILE A 163 -21.28 10.13 -3.22
CA ILE A 163 -21.92 9.17 -4.12
C ILE A 163 -21.73 9.52 -5.60
N GLY A 164 -21.74 10.80 -5.96
CA GLY A 164 -21.50 11.27 -7.33
C GLY A 164 -20.10 11.04 -7.88
N ARG A 165 -19.15 10.54 -7.03
CA ARG A 165 -17.81 10.08 -7.44
C ARG A 165 -17.68 8.56 -7.47
N LEU A 166 -18.73 7.84 -7.07
CA LEU A 166 -18.78 6.38 -7.05
C LEU A 166 -19.57 5.80 -8.22
N VAL A 167 -20.39 6.63 -8.89
CA VAL A 167 -21.28 6.27 -10.01
C VAL A 167 -20.75 6.81 -11.32
#